data_71813e92f8e565e0760319ae06989761
#
_entry.id   71813e92f8e565e0760319ae06989761
#
_cell.length_a   1.000
_cell.length_b   1.000
_cell.length_c   1.000
_cell.angle_alpha   90.00
_cell.angle_beta   90.00
_cell.angle_gamma   90.00
#
_symmetry.space_group_name_H-M   'P 1'
#
loop_
_entity.id
_entity.type
_entity.pdbx_description
1 polymer ?
#
loop_
_entity_poly.entity_id
_entity_poly.type
_entity_poly.pdbx_seq_one_letter_code
_entity_poly.pdbx_strand_id
1 'polypeptide(L)'
;MFTLYIKEISSFLNSLIGYIVIIVFLLINSLFLWVFPTEFNIPEFGYASMESLFLMAPFVFLFLIPAITMRMFSEEKKSGTIEILLTQPLSDLQIIMAKFFAGVSLVIISILPTLVFLFTIYIFGFPAGNIDMGGTWGSYIGLLFLGAAFVSIGLFTSSITDNQIVAFILAIVITAFSYLGFEIIYSLDLFGPVDLFIKSLGISSHYASMSRGVIDTRDLIYFFSFAAVFIMLTKISLESRKW
;
A
#
# COMPACT_ATOMS: atom_id res chain seq x y z
N MET A 1 15.12 -3.10 -17.61
CA MET A 1 14.32 -3.13 -16.38
C MET A 1 14.79 -2.07 -15.36
N PHE A 2 16.06 -2.10 -14.92
CA PHE A 2 16.58 -1.18 -13.89
C PHE A 2 16.51 0.32 -14.28
N THR A 3 16.82 0.67 -15.52
CA THR A 3 16.70 2.06 -16.03
C THR A 3 15.27 2.58 -15.99
N LEU A 4 14.28 1.72 -16.31
CA LEU A 4 12.85 2.07 -16.22
C LEU A 4 12.44 2.28 -14.75
N TYR A 5 12.87 1.40 -13.86
CA TYR A 5 12.63 1.54 -12.42
C TYR A 5 13.14 2.88 -11.86
N ILE A 6 14.38 3.26 -12.17
CA ILE A 6 14.94 4.55 -11.74
C ILE A 6 14.17 5.73 -12.36
N LYS A 7 13.80 5.64 -13.65
CA LYS A 7 12.98 6.65 -14.32
C LYS A 7 11.65 6.89 -13.58
N GLU A 8 10.95 5.82 -13.21
CA GLU A 8 9.66 5.93 -12.50
C GLU A 8 9.82 6.62 -11.13
N ILE A 9 10.81 6.20 -10.33
CA ILE A 9 11.09 6.84 -9.03
C ILE A 9 11.46 8.31 -9.21
N SER A 10 12.37 8.61 -10.13
CA SER A 10 12.81 9.98 -10.39
C SER A 10 11.68 10.86 -10.90
N SER A 11 10.82 10.33 -11.78
CA SER A 11 9.65 11.04 -12.30
C SER A 11 8.67 11.41 -11.18
N PHE A 12 8.46 10.49 -10.23
CA PHE A 12 7.57 10.75 -9.10
C PHE A 12 8.20 11.74 -8.11
N LEU A 13 9.44 11.54 -7.69
CA LEU A 13 10.11 12.41 -6.71
C LEU A 13 10.40 13.82 -7.25
N ASN A 14 10.50 14.00 -8.58
CA ASN A 14 10.63 15.32 -9.20
C ASN A 14 9.27 15.98 -9.47
N SER A 15 8.16 15.33 -9.16
CA SER A 15 6.82 15.89 -9.34
C SER A 15 6.30 16.53 -8.05
N LEU A 16 5.55 17.63 -8.20
CA LEU A 16 4.86 18.27 -7.08
C LEU A 16 3.91 17.28 -6.36
N ILE A 17 3.25 16.41 -7.11
CA ILE A 17 2.31 15.40 -6.59
C ILE A 17 3.03 14.42 -5.67
N GLY A 18 4.25 14.01 -5.99
CA GLY A 18 5.04 13.11 -5.15
C GLY A 18 5.28 13.66 -3.75
N TYR A 19 5.68 14.91 -3.67
CA TYR A 19 5.88 15.57 -2.37
C TYR A 19 4.57 15.76 -1.60
N ILE A 20 3.52 16.22 -2.27
CA ILE A 20 2.19 16.42 -1.64
C ILE A 20 1.71 15.10 -1.03
N VAL A 21 1.79 13.99 -1.74
CA VAL A 21 1.31 12.68 -1.29
C VAL A 21 2.07 12.23 -0.03
N ILE A 22 3.40 12.35 -0.01
CA ILE A 22 4.21 11.99 1.16
C ILE A 22 3.92 12.92 2.34
N ILE A 23 3.84 14.24 2.09
CA ILE A 23 3.55 15.24 3.15
C ILE A 23 2.16 14.98 3.76
N VAL A 24 1.13 14.74 2.94
CA VAL A 24 -0.23 14.45 3.41
C VAL A 24 -0.25 13.19 4.26
N PHE A 25 0.46 12.12 3.84
CA PHE A 25 0.58 10.90 4.63
C PHE A 25 1.17 11.18 6.02
N LEU A 26 2.31 11.86 6.06
CA LEU A 26 2.99 12.17 7.32
C LEU A 26 2.17 13.12 8.19
N LEU A 27 1.53 14.12 7.57
CA LEU A 27 0.72 15.09 8.27
C LEU A 27 -0.51 14.44 8.93
N ILE A 28 -1.25 13.62 8.19
CA ILE A 28 -2.41 12.92 8.74
C ILE A 28 -1.98 12.03 9.91
N ASN A 29 -0.96 11.17 9.71
CA ASN A 29 -0.49 10.31 10.78
C ASN A 29 0.02 11.13 11.98
N SER A 30 0.79 12.21 11.76
CA SER A 30 1.28 13.06 12.86
C SER A 30 0.16 13.70 13.65
N LEU A 31 -0.88 14.22 12.98
CA LEU A 31 -2.01 14.86 13.64
C LEU A 31 -2.79 13.88 14.52
N PHE A 32 -3.08 12.68 14.02
CA PHE A 32 -3.82 11.69 14.79
C PHE A 32 -3.00 11.07 15.92
N LEU A 33 -1.70 10.83 15.70
CA LEU A 33 -0.86 10.21 16.71
C LEU A 33 -0.44 11.16 17.83
N TRP A 34 -0.31 12.47 17.57
CA TRP A 34 0.31 13.41 18.51
C TRP A 34 -0.57 14.59 18.93
N VAL A 35 -1.58 14.97 18.13
CA VAL A 35 -2.31 16.24 18.34
C VAL A 35 -3.78 16.02 18.69
N PHE A 36 -4.51 15.22 17.90
CA PHE A 36 -5.94 15.04 18.14
C PHE A 36 -6.20 14.10 19.32
N PRO A 37 -7.11 14.48 20.26
CA PRO A 37 -7.50 13.62 21.37
C PRO A 37 -8.42 12.50 20.88
N THR A 38 -7.84 11.48 20.30
CA THR A 38 -8.52 10.31 19.73
C THR A 38 -7.91 9.03 20.31
N GLU A 39 -8.55 7.90 20.07
CA GLU A 39 -8.04 6.58 20.45
C GLU A 39 -6.65 6.26 19.86
N PHE A 40 -6.23 7.01 18.84
CA PHE A 40 -4.92 6.85 18.18
C PHE A 40 -3.84 7.73 18.82
N ASN A 41 -4.17 8.61 19.77
CA ASN A 41 -3.23 9.55 20.36
C ASN A 41 -2.26 8.82 21.30
N ILE A 42 -0.97 8.81 20.98
CA ILE A 42 0.05 8.09 21.75
C ILE A 42 0.22 8.65 23.19
N PRO A 43 0.32 9.98 23.40
CA PRO A 43 0.39 10.57 24.73
C PRO A 43 -0.81 10.27 25.63
N GLU A 44 -2.04 10.24 25.08
CA GLU A 44 -3.25 9.96 25.86
C GLU A 44 -3.45 8.46 26.11
N PHE A 45 -2.96 7.61 25.21
CA PHE A 45 -3.06 6.16 25.34
C PHE A 45 -2.25 5.62 26.53
N GLY A 46 -1.21 6.35 26.97
CA GLY A 46 -0.41 6.05 28.15
C GLY A 46 0.56 4.88 28.03
N TYR A 47 0.71 4.29 26.83
CA TYR A 47 1.63 3.22 26.55
C TYR A 47 2.63 3.62 25.45
N ALA A 48 3.89 3.22 25.64
CA ALA A 48 4.95 3.42 24.64
C ALA A 48 4.80 2.40 23.50
N SER A 49 3.85 2.64 22.59
CA SER A 49 3.51 1.73 21.49
C SER A 49 3.35 2.47 20.17
N MET A 50 3.72 1.81 19.08
CA MET A 50 3.47 2.27 17.69
C MET A 50 2.18 1.68 17.08
N GLU A 51 1.38 0.95 17.86
CA GLU A 51 0.18 0.25 17.39
C GLU A 51 -0.79 1.20 16.67
N SER A 52 -0.98 2.40 17.21
CA SER A 52 -1.85 3.43 16.61
C SER A 52 -1.43 3.77 15.18
N LEU A 53 -0.12 3.83 14.88
CA LEU A 53 0.36 4.03 13.51
C LEU A 53 -0.08 2.89 12.59
N PHE A 54 0.12 1.65 13.02
CA PHE A 54 -0.19 0.48 12.21
C PHE A 54 -1.69 0.25 12.01
N LEU A 55 -2.51 0.73 12.92
CA LEU A 55 -3.97 0.75 12.76
C LEU A 55 -4.44 1.86 11.83
N MET A 56 -3.80 3.05 11.87
CA MET A 56 -4.21 4.20 11.06
C MET A 56 -3.66 4.19 9.64
N ALA A 57 -2.40 3.75 9.46
CA ALA A 57 -1.70 3.79 8.19
C ALA A 57 -2.44 3.08 7.02
N PRO A 58 -3.11 1.92 7.21
CA PRO A 58 -3.88 1.30 6.14
C PRO A 58 -4.97 2.21 5.55
N PHE A 59 -5.66 2.97 6.38
CA PHE A 59 -6.71 3.90 5.92
C PHE A 59 -6.12 5.05 5.10
N VAL A 60 -4.94 5.55 5.47
CA VAL A 60 -4.25 6.58 4.68
C VAL A 60 -3.72 5.98 3.38
N PHE A 61 -3.26 4.73 3.38
CA PHE A 61 -2.82 4.00 2.19
C PHE A 61 -3.92 3.77 1.16
N LEU A 62 -5.19 3.67 1.58
CA LEU A 62 -6.34 3.58 0.67
C LEU A 62 -6.40 4.74 -0.34
N PHE A 63 -5.88 5.90 0.02
CA PHE A 63 -5.84 7.09 -0.84
C PHE A 63 -4.43 7.35 -1.40
N LEU A 64 -3.41 7.19 -0.57
CA LEU A 64 -2.03 7.49 -0.92
C LEU A 64 -1.52 6.58 -2.05
N ILE A 65 -1.71 5.27 -1.94
CA ILE A 65 -1.17 4.34 -2.93
C ILE A 65 -1.88 4.45 -4.27
N PRO A 66 -3.23 4.56 -4.35
CA PRO A 66 -3.90 4.93 -5.60
C PRO A 66 -3.39 6.25 -6.22
N ALA A 67 -3.08 7.26 -5.41
CA ALA A 67 -2.55 8.54 -5.92
C ALA A 67 -1.13 8.38 -6.52
N ILE A 68 -0.31 7.49 -5.95
CA ILE A 68 1.01 7.15 -6.50
C ILE A 68 0.86 6.38 -7.83
N THR A 69 -0.01 5.38 -7.85
CA THR A 69 -0.07 4.38 -8.94
C THR A 69 -0.94 4.79 -10.11
N MET A 70 -1.90 5.71 -9.92
CA MET A 70 -2.84 6.14 -10.97
C MET A 70 -2.18 6.60 -12.26
N ARG A 71 -0.95 7.16 -12.18
CA ARG A 71 -0.21 7.72 -13.31
C ARG A 71 0.66 6.71 -14.04
N MET A 72 0.98 5.57 -13.43
CA MET A 72 2.04 4.68 -13.87
C MET A 72 1.82 4.11 -15.28
N PHE A 73 0.58 3.85 -15.69
CA PHE A 73 0.23 3.42 -17.04
C PHE A 73 -0.73 4.41 -17.74
N SER A 74 -1.68 4.99 -16.99
CA SER A 74 -2.69 5.85 -17.60
C SER A 74 -2.11 7.12 -18.24
N GLU A 75 -1.03 7.67 -17.68
CA GLU A 75 -0.33 8.83 -18.25
C GLU A 75 0.38 8.46 -19.57
N GLU A 76 1.04 7.31 -19.61
CA GLU A 76 1.72 6.82 -20.82
C GLU A 76 0.71 6.47 -21.92
N LYS A 77 -0.48 5.97 -21.53
CA LYS A 77 -1.56 5.73 -22.47
C LYS A 77 -2.12 7.03 -23.04
N LYS A 78 -2.42 7.99 -22.17
CA LYS A 78 -2.96 9.29 -22.56
C LYS A 78 -2.01 10.07 -23.47
N SER A 79 -0.70 9.98 -23.24
CA SER A 79 0.33 10.65 -24.04
C SER A 79 0.76 9.88 -25.29
N GLY A 80 0.26 8.64 -25.49
CA GLY A 80 0.69 7.76 -26.58
C GLY A 80 2.11 7.18 -26.43
N THR A 81 2.79 7.48 -25.31
CA THR A 81 4.17 7.01 -25.08
C THR A 81 4.25 5.54 -24.70
N ILE A 82 3.14 4.92 -24.41
CA ILE A 82 3.08 3.48 -24.11
C ILE A 82 3.55 2.63 -25.30
N GLU A 83 3.29 3.06 -26.54
CA GLU A 83 3.74 2.36 -27.75
C GLU A 83 5.26 2.35 -27.82
N ILE A 84 5.91 3.50 -27.51
CA ILE A 84 7.37 3.60 -27.47
C ILE A 84 7.94 2.69 -26.38
N LEU A 85 7.26 2.56 -25.24
CA LEU A 85 7.70 1.69 -24.16
C LEU A 85 7.62 0.20 -24.56
N LEU A 86 6.56 -0.18 -25.26
CA LEU A 86 6.34 -1.56 -25.72
C LEU A 86 7.24 -1.97 -26.90
N THR A 87 7.83 -1.02 -27.65
CA THR A 87 8.83 -1.31 -28.69
C THR A 87 10.26 -1.48 -28.14
N GLN A 88 10.48 -1.17 -26.86
CA GLN A 88 11.78 -1.43 -26.23
C GLN A 88 12.04 -2.96 -26.10
N PRO A 89 13.32 -3.38 -26.07
CA PRO A 89 13.68 -4.79 -25.90
C PRO A 89 13.46 -5.29 -24.46
N LEU A 90 12.22 -5.11 -23.96
CA LEU A 90 11.76 -5.52 -22.64
C LEU A 90 10.48 -6.33 -22.80
N SER A 91 10.36 -7.42 -22.04
CA SER A 91 9.07 -8.13 -21.96
C SER A 91 8.04 -7.32 -21.17
N ASP A 92 6.75 -7.50 -21.46
CA ASP A 92 5.64 -6.84 -20.77
C ASP A 92 5.74 -7.07 -19.24
N LEU A 93 6.11 -8.29 -18.83
CA LEU A 93 6.32 -8.60 -17.41
C LEU A 93 7.47 -7.78 -16.79
N GLN A 94 8.56 -7.57 -17.52
CA GLN A 94 9.68 -6.75 -17.03
C GLN A 94 9.28 -5.28 -16.84
N ILE A 95 8.41 -4.76 -17.71
CA ILE A 95 7.87 -3.41 -17.59
C ILE A 95 6.98 -3.30 -16.35
N ILE A 96 6.06 -4.25 -16.18
CA ILE A 96 5.14 -4.29 -15.02
C ILE A 96 5.94 -4.40 -13.72
N MET A 97 6.91 -5.30 -13.65
CA MET A 97 7.74 -5.50 -12.46
C MET A 97 8.60 -4.27 -12.13
N ALA A 98 9.12 -3.57 -13.15
CA ALA A 98 9.85 -2.32 -12.92
C ALA A 98 8.96 -1.26 -12.27
N LYS A 99 7.73 -1.09 -12.76
CA LYS A 99 6.75 -0.15 -12.19
C LYS A 99 6.23 -0.62 -10.81
N PHE A 100 6.02 -1.93 -10.62
CA PHE A 100 5.65 -2.49 -9.33
C PHE A 100 6.70 -2.20 -8.25
N PHE A 101 7.96 -2.52 -8.52
CA PHE A 101 9.03 -2.23 -7.56
C PHE A 101 9.24 -0.73 -7.36
N ALA A 102 9.03 0.10 -8.38
CA ALA A 102 9.04 1.55 -8.21
C ALA A 102 7.94 2.01 -7.25
N GLY A 103 6.71 1.52 -7.42
CA GLY A 103 5.60 1.81 -6.51
C GLY A 103 5.88 1.37 -5.08
N VAL A 104 6.38 0.14 -4.88
CA VAL A 104 6.76 -0.38 -3.55
C VAL A 104 7.87 0.48 -2.93
N SER A 105 8.87 0.90 -3.72
CA SER A 105 9.94 1.78 -3.22
C SER A 105 9.41 3.14 -2.79
N LEU A 106 8.43 3.70 -3.49
CA LEU A 106 7.78 4.95 -3.10
C LEU A 106 6.98 4.79 -1.80
N VAL A 107 6.34 3.64 -1.57
CA VAL A 107 5.71 3.30 -0.29
C VAL A 107 6.76 3.24 0.82
N ILE A 108 7.90 2.59 0.59
CA ILE A 108 9.02 2.56 1.55
C ILE A 108 9.48 3.98 1.89
N ILE A 109 9.69 4.83 0.88
CA ILE A 109 10.10 6.22 1.07
C ILE A 109 9.06 7.00 1.90
N SER A 110 7.77 6.72 1.73
CA SER A 110 6.69 7.35 2.49
C SER A 110 6.65 6.89 3.95
N ILE A 111 7.01 5.63 4.23
CA ILE A 111 7.02 5.07 5.58
C ILE A 111 8.29 5.46 6.35
N LEU A 112 9.45 5.58 5.70
CA LEU A 112 10.73 5.84 6.36
C LEU A 112 10.71 7.00 7.36
N PRO A 113 10.09 8.17 7.07
CA PRO A 113 10.04 9.26 8.04
C PRO A 113 9.27 8.94 9.33
N THR A 114 8.36 7.94 9.31
CA THR A 114 7.63 7.52 10.52
C THR A 114 8.55 6.86 11.56
N LEU A 115 9.77 6.46 11.18
CA LEU A 115 10.80 6.01 12.14
C LEU A 115 11.18 7.11 13.14
N VAL A 116 10.95 8.37 12.81
CA VAL A 116 11.11 9.48 13.76
C VAL A 116 10.12 9.33 14.91
N PHE A 117 8.89 8.87 14.66
CA PHE A 117 7.91 8.61 15.72
C PHE A 117 8.38 7.48 16.64
N LEU A 118 8.90 6.39 16.06
CA LEU A 118 9.49 5.29 16.82
C LEU A 118 10.64 5.79 17.72
N PHE A 119 11.53 6.60 17.17
CA PHE A 119 12.65 7.17 17.92
C PHE A 119 12.16 8.10 19.05
N THR A 120 11.13 8.89 18.80
CA THR A 120 10.51 9.76 19.80
C THR A 120 9.93 8.95 20.95
N ILE A 121 9.16 7.90 20.66
CA ILE A 121 8.57 7.02 21.69
C ILE A 121 9.67 6.28 22.47
N TYR A 122 10.74 5.85 21.80
CA TYR A 122 11.85 5.17 22.44
C TYR A 122 12.56 6.05 23.49
N ILE A 123 12.74 7.35 23.20
CA ILE A 123 13.41 8.29 24.11
C ILE A 123 12.47 8.74 25.23
N PHE A 124 11.23 9.10 24.91
CA PHE A 124 10.29 9.71 25.87
C PHE A 124 9.43 8.70 26.64
N GLY A 125 9.47 7.41 26.24
CA GLY A 125 8.82 6.35 26.99
C GLY A 125 9.43 6.18 28.40
N PHE A 126 8.61 5.81 29.38
CA PHE A 126 9.10 5.55 30.74
C PHE A 126 8.86 4.09 31.16
N PRO A 127 9.93 3.36 31.53
CA PRO A 127 11.35 3.71 31.40
C PRO A 127 11.78 3.85 29.92
N ALA A 128 12.83 4.64 29.66
CA ALA A 128 13.32 4.84 28.30
C ALA A 128 13.66 3.49 27.63
N GLY A 129 13.25 3.31 26.38
CA GLY A 129 13.44 2.05 25.67
C GLY A 129 12.38 0.97 25.96
N ASN A 130 11.34 1.27 26.73
CA ASN A 130 10.24 0.35 27.01
C ASN A 130 9.25 0.30 25.83
N ILE A 131 9.73 -0.21 24.69
CA ILE A 131 8.94 -0.44 23.49
C ILE A 131 9.27 -1.83 22.92
N ASP A 132 8.25 -2.54 22.47
CA ASP A 132 8.45 -3.82 21.77
C ASP A 132 9.05 -3.58 20.37
N MET A 133 10.37 -3.62 20.29
CA MET A 133 11.08 -3.45 19.02
C MET A 133 10.82 -4.60 18.06
N GLY A 134 10.67 -5.84 18.55
CA GLY A 134 10.39 -7.01 17.71
C GLY A 134 9.03 -6.90 17.05
N GLY A 135 8.00 -6.63 17.84
CA GLY A 135 6.65 -6.40 17.34
C GLY A 135 6.58 -5.21 16.38
N THR A 136 7.24 -4.11 16.71
CA THR A 136 7.26 -2.91 15.86
C THR A 136 7.87 -3.18 14.48
N TRP A 137 9.03 -3.85 14.41
CA TRP A 137 9.64 -4.19 13.10
C TRP A 137 8.79 -5.18 12.31
N GLY A 138 8.16 -6.16 12.98
CA GLY A 138 7.21 -7.07 12.35
C GLY A 138 6.02 -6.32 11.74
N SER A 139 5.49 -5.33 12.45
CA SER A 139 4.39 -4.48 11.99
C SER A 139 4.80 -3.60 10.79
N TYR A 140 6.02 -3.05 10.77
CA TYR A 140 6.54 -2.34 9.59
C TYR A 140 6.65 -3.25 8.36
N ILE A 141 7.09 -4.50 8.55
CA ILE A 141 7.12 -5.50 7.47
C ILE A 141 5.70 -5.78 6.97
N GLY A 142 4.73 -5.95 7.87
CA GLY A 142 3.32 -6.11 7.51
C GLY A 142 2.77 -4.94 6.70
N LEU A 143 3.11 -3.71 7.11
CA LEU A 143 2.70 -2.51 6.39
C LEU A 143 3.31 -2.42 4.98
N LEU A 144 4.53 -2.93 4.78
CA LEU A 144 5.15 -3.03 3.46
C LEU A 144 4.44 -4.05 2.57
N PHE A 145 4.06 -5.22 3.09
CA PHE A 145 3.30 -6.21 2.34
C PHE A 145 1.92 -5.70 1.96
N LEU A 146 1.23 -5.02 2.89
CA LEU A 146 -0.04 -4.34 2.60
C LEU A 146 0.14 -3.31 1.48
N GLY A 147 1.17 -2.47 1.58
CA GLY A 147 1.49 -1.49 0.57
C GLY A 147 1.76 -2.11 -0.80
N ALA A 148 2.51 -3.23 -0.85
CA ALA A 148 2.77 -3.95 -2.10
C ALA A 148 1.49 -4.53 -2.72
N ALA A 149 0.57 -5.06 -1.91
CA ALA A 149 -0.74 -5.51 -2.39
C ALA A 149 -1.54 -4.35 -2.99
N PHE A 150 -1.59 -3.20 -2.32
CA PHE A 150 -2.30 -2.01 -2.82
C PHE A 150 -1.65 -1.45 -4.09
N VAL A 151 -0.31 -1.45 -4.19
CA VAL A 151 0.42 -1.07 -5.41
C VAL A 151 0.03 -1.98 -6.58
N SER A 152 -0.10 -3.29 -6.37
CA SER A 152 -0.49 -4.22 -7.44
C SER A 152 -1.90 -3.93 -7.98
N ILE A 153 -2.87 -3.60 -7.11
CA ILE A 153 -4.21 -3.15 -7.50
C ILE A 153 -4.12 -1.85 -8.31
N GLY A 154 -3.36 -0.87 -7.82
CA GLY A 154 -3.25 0.43 -8.47
C GLY A 154 -2.58 0.34 -9.85
N LEU A 155 -1.61 -0.55 -10.05
CA LEU A 155 -1.04 -0.83 -11.36
C LEU A 155 -2.09 -1.42 -12.32
N PHE A 156 -2.88 -2.37 -11.84
CA PHE A 156 -3.95 -2.98 -12.63
C PHE A 156 -4.96 -1.93 -13.07
N THR A 157 -5.47 -1.12 -12.16
CA THR A 157 -6.46 -0.07 -12.48
C THR A 157 -5.89 0.99 -13.42
N SER A 158 -4.64 1.39 -13.23
CA SER A 158 -3.93 2.30 -14.13
C SER A 158 -3.72 1.68 -15.52
N SER A 159 -3.64 0.35 -15.63
CA SER A 159 -3.49 -0.35 -16.90
C SER A 159 -4.77 -0.45 -17.72
N ILE A 160 -5.95 -0.31 -17.14
CA ILE A 160 -7.24 -0.46 -17.83
C ILE A 160 -7.67 0.82 -18.54
N THR A 161 -7.36 2.00 -17.99
CA THR A 161 -7.84 3.29 -18.46
C THR A 161 -6.70 4.26 -18.80
N ASP A 162 -6.96 5.21 -19.69
CA ASP A 162 -6.09 6.34 -20.01
C ASP A 162 -6.37 7.58 -19.15
N ASN A 163 -7.46 7.56 -18.38
CA ASN A 163 -7.83 8.66 -17.48
C ASN A 163 -7.32 8.39 -16.06
N GLN A 164 -6.39 9.23 -15.58
CA GLN A 164 -5.78 9.11 -14.25
C GLN A 164 -6.82 9.20 -13.12
N ILE A 165 -7.86 10.02 -13.26
CA ILE A 165 -8.90 10.18 -12.24
C ILE A 165 -9.75 8.91 -12.15
N VAL A 166 -10.09 8.31 -13.29
CA VAL A 166 -10.82 7.02 -13.32
C VAL A 166 -9.96 5.93 -12.73
N ALA A 167 -8.67 5.85 -13.07
CA ALA A 167 -7.72 4.90 -12.48
C ALA A 167 -7.65 5.04 -10.95
N PHE A 168 -7.59 6.27 -10.45
CA PHE A 168 -7.57 6.59 -9.02
C PHE A 168 -8.82 6.11 -8.31
N ILE A 169 -10.00 6.44 -8.83
CA ILE A 169 -11.29 6.05 -8.24
C ILE A 169 -11.44 4.52 -8.23
N LEU A 170 -11.12 3.86 -9.35
CA LEU A 170 -11.18 2.40 -9.43
C LEU A 170 -10.20 1.75 -8.44
N ALA A 171 -8.98 2.29 -8.31
CA ALA A 171 -8.01 1.81 -7.34
C ALA A 171 -8.53 1.92 -5.90
N ILE A 172 -9.08 3.07 -5.50
CA ILE A 172 -9.67 3.24 -4.16
C ILE A 172 -10.80 2.22 -3.93
N VAL A 173 -11.73 2.08 -4.86
CA VAL A 173 -12.88 1.18 -4.71
C VAL A 173 -12.43 -0.27 -4.56
N ILE A 174 -11.53 -0.75 -5.43
CA ILE A 174 -11.05 -2.14 -5.38
C ILE A 174 -10.20 -2.36 -4.12
N THR A 175 -9.34 -1.40 -3.75
CA THR A 175 -8.51 -1.49 -2.54
C THR A 175 -9.36 -1.48 -1.28
N ALA A 176 -10.33 -0.57 -1.18
CA ALA A 176 -11.25 -0.50 -0.05
C ALA A 176 -12.10 -1.77 0.07
N PHE A 177 -12.61 -2.28 -1.04
CA PHE A 177 -13.35 -3.55 -1.05
C PHE A 177 -12.46 -4.72 -0.61
N SER A 178 -11.23 -4.82 -1.13
CA SER A 178 -10.31 -5.90 -0.77
C SER A 178 -9.87 -5.84 0.71
N TYR A 179 -9.79 -4.64 1.29
CA TYR A 179 -9.38 -4.43 2.67
C TYR A 179 -10.55 -4.54 3.64
N LEU A 180 -11.67 -3.84 3.40
CA LEU A 180 -12.81 -3.75 4.31
C LEU A 180 -13.99 -4.63 3.90
N GLY A 181 -14.19 -4.88 2.60
CA GLY A 181 -15.41 -5.50 2.08
C GLY A 181 -15.67 -6.89 2.63
N PHE A 182 -14.65 -7.72 2.71
CA PHE A 182 -14.78 -9.08 3.24
C PHE A 182 -15.07 -9.10 4.75
N GLU A 183 -14.54 -8.15 5.51
CA GLU A 183 -14.81 -8.03 6.93
C GLU A 183 -16.23 -7.53 7.18
N ILE A 184 -16.72 -6.59 6.38
CA ILE A 184 -18.12 -6.13 6.43
C ILE A 184 -19.05 -7.28 6.10
N ILE A 185 -18.79 -8.07 5.04
CA ILE A 185 -19.61 -9.24 4.69
C ILE A 185 -19.62 -10.26 5.83
N TYR A 186 -18.47 -10.54 6.42
CA TYR A 186 -18.33 -11.41 7.59
C TYR A 186 -19.17 -10.92 8.78
N SER A 187 -19.19 -9.62 9.04
CA SER A 187 -19.93 -9.04 10.18
C SER A 187 -21.45 -9.15 10.07
N LEU A 188 -21.96 -9.42 8.86
CA LEU A 188 -23.39 -9.60 8.63
C LEU A 188 -23.91 -11.00 9.05
N ASP A 189 -23.00 -11.96 9.31
CA ASP A 189 -23.29 -13.33 9.77
C ASP A 189 -24.39 -14.05 8.94
N LEU A 190 -24.30 -13.90 7.59
CA LEU A 190 -25.34 -14.37 6.68
C LEU A 190 -25.15 -15.82 6.20
N PHE A 191 -23.89 -16.31 6.19
CA PHE A 191 -23.53 -17.56 5.54
C PHE A 191 -23.07 -18.65 6.53
N GLY A 192 -23.14 -18.39 7.84
CA GLY A 192 -22.83 -19.34 8.91
C GLY A 192 -21.38 -19.87 8.82
N PRO A 193 -21.12 -21.18 8.65
CA PRO A 193 -19.77 -21.72 8.63
C PRO A 193 -18.87 -21.16 7.50
N VAL A 194 -19.46 -20.62 6.44
CA VAL A 194 -18.71 -20.05 5.29
C VAL A 194 -18.18 -18.65 5.62
N ASP A 195 -18.74 -17.97 6.62
CA ASP A 195 -18.34 -16.61 6.98
C ASP A 195 -16.85 -16.50 7.36
N LEU A 196 -16.31 -17.50 8.06
CA LEU A 196 -14.88 -17.56 8.37
C LEU A 196 -13.99 -17.68 7.11
N PHE A 197 -14.45 -18.43 6.10
CA PHE A 197 -13.74 -18.51 4.82
C PHE A 197 -13.78 -17.17 4.08
N ILE A 198 -14.93 -16.49 4.07
CA ILE A 198 -15.07 -15.15 3.47
C ILE A 198 -14.12 -14.17 4.15
N LYS A 199 -14.06 -14.17 5.48
CA LYS A 199 -13.12 -13.32 6.24
C LYS A 199 -11.67 -13.59 5.84
N SER A 200 -11.29 -14.86 5.64
CA SER A 200 -9.92 -15.24 5.26
C SER A 200 -9.53 -14.82 3.84
N LEU A 201 -10.47 -14.37 3.00
CA LEU A 201 -10.16 -13.78 1.69
C LEU A 201 -9.81 -12.29 1.78
N GLY A 202 -10.15 -11.63 2.90
CA GLY A 202 -9.90 -10.21 3.12
C GLY A 202 -8.46 -9.90 3.51
N ILE A 203 -7.91 -8.80 2.96
CA ILE A 203 -6.56 -8.33 3.30
C ILE A 203 -6.47 -7.97 4.79
N SER A 204 -7.54 -7.40 5.40
CA SER A 204 -7.57 -6.98 6.80
C SER A 204 -7.28 -8.12 7.76
N SER A 205 -7.80 -9.33 7.49
CA SER A 205 -7.61 -10.51 8.36
C SER A 205 -6.14 -10.96 8.43
N HIS A 206 -5.41 -10.90 7.31
CA HIS A 206 -3.99 -11.24 7.23
C HIS A 206 -3.10 -10.12 7.75
N TYR A 207 -3.50 -8.86 7.51
CA TYR A 207 -2.77 -7.72 8.04
C TYR A 207 -2.90 -7.60 9.56
N ALA A 208 -4.03 -7.99 10.16
CA ALA A 208 -4.29 -7.87 11.59
C ALA A 208 -3.31 -8.68 12.47
N SER A 209 -2.75 -9.79 12.01
CA SER A 209 -1.68 -10.50 12.71
C SER A 209 -0.34 -9.78 12.57
N MET A 210 -0.03 -9.33 11.34
CA MET A 210 1.22 -8.64 11.04
C MET A 210 1.29 -7.26 11.70
N SER A 211 0.17 -6.54 11.82
CA SER A 211 0.11 -5.24 12.50
C SER A 211 0.43 -5.31 14.00
N ARG A 212 0.39 -6.50 14.59
CA ARG A 212 0.81 -6.79 15.97
C ARG A 212 2.22 -7.40 16.05
N GLY A 213 2.95 -7.40 14.94
CA GLY A 213 4.31 -7.92 14.85
C GLY A 213 4.44 -9.42 14.66
N VAL A 214 3.34 -10.15 14.46
CA VAL A 214 3.37 -11.60 14.21
C VAL A 214 3.43 -11.84 12.70
N ILE A 215 4.54 -12.43 12.23
CA ILE A 215 4.72 -12.79 10.82
C ILE A 215 4.47 -14.28 10.65
N ASP A 216 3.31 -14.65 10.09
CA ASP A 216 3.00 -16.02 9.71
C ASP A 216 3.34 -16.25 8.22
N THR A 217 3.86 -17.43 7.90
CA THR A 217 4.14 -17.84 6.51
C THR A 217 2.86 -17.87 5.66
N ARG A 218 1.70 -18.13 6.26
CA ARG A 218 0.39 -18.11 5.58
C ARG A 218 0.06 -16.71 5.08
N ASP A 219 0.30 -15.68 5.90
CA ASP A 219 0.05 -14.28 5.55
C ASP A 219 1.00 -13.83 4.43
N LEU A 220 2.28 -14.24 4.49
CA LEU A 220 3.25 -13.97 3.42
C LEU A 220 2.80 -14.58 2.08
N ILE A 221 2.40 -15.87 2.08
CA ILE A 221 1.91 -16.56 0.88
C ILE A 221 0.67 -15.85 0.33
N TYR A 222 -0.25 -15.43 1.20
CA TYR A 222 -1.43 -14.67 0.80
C TYR A 222 -1.05 -13.37 0.08
N PHE A 223 -0.21 -12.52 0.67
CA PHE A 223 0.19 -11.24 0.06
C PHE A 223 0.93 -11.43 -1.27
N PHE A 224 1.85 -12.41 -1.36
CA PHE A 224 2.52 -12.73 -2.62
C PHE A 224 1.54 -13.22 -3.69
N SER A 225 0.62 -14.11 -3.33
CA SER A 225 -0.41 -14.63 -4.25
C SER A 225 -1.34 -13.52 -4.73
N PHE A 226 -1.77 -12.65 -3.81
CA PHE A 226 -2.62 -11.51 -4.10
C PHE A 226 -1.93 -10.55 -5.10
N ALA A 227 -0.70 -10.15 -4.82
CA ALA A 227 0.07 -9.30 -5.72
C ALA A 227 0.28 -9.96 -7.09
N ALA A 228 0.60 -11.27 -7.12
CA ALA A 228 0.79 -12.02 -8.37
C ALA A 228 -0.48 -12.04 -9.23
N VAL A 229 -1.66 -12.20 -8.64
CA VAL A 229 -2.95 -12.14 -9.37
C VAL A 229 -3.12 -10.79 -10.06
N PHE A 230 -2.94 -9.67 -9.34
CA PHE A 230 -3.11 -8.34 -9.94
C PHE A 230 -2.02 -8.00 -10.96
N ILE A 231 -0.79 -8.48 -10.77
CA ILE A 231 0.29 -8.37 -11.76
C ILE A 231 -0.08 -9.15 -13.04
N MET A 232 -0.64 -10.34 -12.92
CA MET A 232 -1.11 -11.12 -14.07
C MET A 232 -2.29 -10.43 -14.78
N LEU A 233 -3.25 -9.89 -14.04
CA LEU A 233 -4.35 -9.11 -14.61
C LEU A 233 -3.84 -7.86 -15.35
N THR A 234 -2.82 -7.18 -14.81
CA THR A 234 -2.14 -6.07 -15.48
C THR A 234 -1.52 -6.52 -16.80
N LYS A 235 -0.85 -7.69 -16.81
CA LYS A 235 -0.25 -8.26 -18.02
C LYS A 235 -1.31 -8.55 -19.08
N ILE A 236 -2.40 -9.20 -18.71
CA ILE A 236 -3.53 -9.48 -19.62
C ILE A 236 -4.11 -8.18 -20.19
N SER A 237 -4.28 -7.14 -19.36
CA SER A 237 -4.75 -5.83 -19.80
C SER A 237 -3.82 -5.17 -20.83
N LEU A 238 -2.51 -5.33 -20.70
CA LEU A 238 -1.55 -4.80 -21.67
C LEU A 238 -1.51 -5.63 -22.97
N GLU A 239 -1.62 -6.95 -22.87
CA GLU A 239 -1.62 -7.86 -24.03
C GLU A 239 -2.91 -7.75 -24.86
N SER A 240 -4.07 -7.49 -24.23
CA SER A 240 -5.37 -7.36 -24.92
C SER A 240 -5.43 -6.23 -25.96
N ARG A 241 -4.46 -5.33 -25.98
CA ARG A 241 -4.34 -4.20 -26.94
C ARG A 241 -3.60 -4.55 -28.21
N LYS A 242 -2.97 -5.72 -28.26
CA LYS A 242 -2.25 -6.19 -29.44
C LYS A 242 -3.19 -6.76 -30.54
N TRP A 243 -4.52 -6.67 -30.30
CA TRP A 243 -5.57 -7.17 -31.23
C TRP A 243 -6.42 -6.02 -31.76
#